data_d60f78bd1cd6252ccc56a70c07439268
#
_entry.id   d60f78bd1cd6252ccc56a70c07439268
#
_cell.length_a   1.000
_cell.length_b   1.000
_cell.length_c   1.000
_cell.angle_alpha   90.00
_cell.angle_beta   90.00
_cell.angle_gamma   90.00
#
_symmetry.space_group_name_H-M   'P 1'
#
loop_
_entity.id
_entity.type
_entity.pdbx_description
1 polymer ?
#
loop_
_entity_poly.entity_id
_entity_poly.type
_entity_poly.pdbx_seq_one_letter_code
_entity_poly.pdbx_strand_id
1 'polypeptide(L)'
;LYTWTTDQTKAKHFITGHSYDIGNNDFAEASIEKGQLIVNHLEVGKYNLEEVKAPDNAEMIEKQKITPFEILANSQTPVEKTIKNDTSKVDKTTPQLNGKDVAIGEKIQYEISVNIPLGIADKEGTQNKYTTFKLIDTHDAALTFDNDSSGTYAYALYDGNKEIDPVNYSVTEQTNGFTVSVDPNYIPSLTPGGTLKFVY
;
A
#
# COMPACT_ATOMS: atom_id res chain seq x y z
N LEU A 1 -11.27 -10.13 -3.39
CA LEU A 1 -12.53 -10.87 -3.28
C LEU A 1 -13.63 -9.93 -2.86
N TYR A 2 -14.77 -9.96 -3.55
CA TYR A 2 -15.91 -9.09 -3.27
C TYR A 2 -17.10 -9.91 -2.79
N THR A 3 -17.86 -9.31 -1.90
CA THR A 3 -19.13 -9.88 -1.43
C THR A 3 -20.24 -8.89 -1.74
N TRP A 4 -21.37 -9.35 -2.27
CA TRP A 4 -22.55 -8.52 -2.38
C TRP A 4 -23.79 -9.24 -1.87
N THR A 5 -24.77 -8.46 -1.45
CA THR A 5 -26.05 -8.95 -0.98
C THR A 5 -27.09 -7.84 -1.06
N THR A 6 -28.32 -8.19 -1.32
CA THR A 6 -29.50 -7.31 -1.16
C THR A 6 -29.97 -7.27 0.29
N ASP A 7 -29.57 -8.24 1.08
CA ASP A 7 -29.88 -8.37 2.51
C ASP A 7 -28.57 -8.57 3.28
N GLN A 8 -28.27 -7.70 4.23
CA GLN A 8 -27.05 -7.76 5.05
C GLN A 8 -26.88 -9.08 5.80
N THR A 9 -27.96 -9.82 6.04
CA THR A 9 -27.91 -11.13 6.69
C THR A 9 -27.56 -12.28 5.74
N LYS A 10 -27.56 -12.03 4.42
CA LYS A 10 -27.36 -13.03 3.37
C LYS A 10 -26.20 -12.67 2.44
N ALA A 11 -25.09 -12.21 3.01
CA ALA A 11 -23.90 -11.92 2.23
C ALA A 11 -23.44 -13.13 1.42
N LYS A 12 -23.22 -12.93 0.12
CA LYS A 12 -22.74 -13.99 -0.81
C LYS A 12 -21.35 -13.63 -1.31
N HIS A 13 -20.48 -14.63 -1.34
CA HIS A 13 -19.16 -14.50 -1.94
C HIS A 13 -19.30 -14.49 -3.45
N PHE A 14 -18.63 -13.54 -4.04
CA PHE A 14 -18.50 -13.44 -5.47
C PHE A 14 -17.16 -14.08 -5.92
N ILE A 15 -17.22 -14.94 -6.92
CA ILE A 15 -16.06 -15.53 -7.60
C ILE A 15 -16.20 -15.22 -9.08
N THR A 16 -15.11 -14.79 -9.71
CA THR A 16 -15.05 -14.46 -11.13
C THR A 16 -15.67 -15.56 -12.01
N GLY A 17 -16.56 -15.16 -12.91
CA GLY A 17 -17.17 -16.06 -13.88
C GLY A 17 -18.32 -16.93 -13.35
N HIS A 18 -18.76 -16.71 -12.12
CA HIS A 18 -19.93 -17.38 -11.56
C HIS A 18 -21.13 -16.45 -11.49
N SER A 19 -22.32 -17.05 -11.69
CA SER A 19 -23.59 -16.40 -11.45
C SER A 19 -24.07 -16.64 -10.02
N TYR A 20 -24.71 -15.64 -9.44
CA TYR A 20 -25.26 -15.71 -8.08
C TYR A 20 -26.72 -15.33 -8.09
N ASP A 21 -27.47 -16.06 -7.30
CA ASP A 21 -28.86 -15.74 -7.03
C ASP A 21 -28.93 -14.54 -6.06
N ILE A 22 -29.61 -13.49 -6.46
CA ILE A 22 -29.77 -12.25 -5.69
C ILE A 22 -31.27 -12.08 -5.39
N GLY A 23 -31.75 -12.68 -4.30
CA GLY A 23 -33.16 -12.60 -3.94
C GLY A 23 -34.02 -13.73 -4.54
N ASN A 24 -35.18 -13.43 -5.11
CA ASN A 24 -36.17 -14.40 -5.58
C ASN A 24 -35.83 -15.03 -6.95
N ASN A 25 -34.69 -15.68 -7.06
CA ASN A 25 -34.15 -16.30 -8.28
C ASN A 25 -33.59 -15.31 -9.34
N ASP A 26 -33.31 -14.06 -8.95
CA ASP A 26 -32.59 -13.16 -9.83
C ASP A 26 -31.10 -13.44 -9.81
N PHE A 27 -30.47 -13.40 -10.96
CA PHE A 27 -29.04 -13.67 -11.14
C PHE A 27 -28.28 -12.40 -11.46
N ALA A 28 -27.23 -12.14 -10.68
CA ALA A 28 -26.21 -11.23 -11.12
C ALA A 28 -25.04 -12.03 -11.68
N GLU A 29 -24.64 -11.67 -12.87
CA GLU A 29 -23.45 -12.20 -13.52
C GLU A 29 -22.30 -11.23 -13.31
N ALA A 30 -21.15 -11.76 -12.98
CA ALA A 30 -19.97 -10.92 -12.83
C ALA A 30 -18.77 -11.53 -13.55
N SER A 31 -17.99 -10.64 -14.12
CA SER A 31 -16.72 -10.97 -14.76
C SER A 31 -15.64 -10.01 -14.31
N ILE A 32 -14.40 -10.47 -14.28
CA ILE A 32 -13.23 -9.62 -14.05
C ILE A 32 -12.37 -9.67 -15.30
N GLU A 33 -12.20 -8.50 -15.91
CA GLU A 33 -11.31 -8.31 -17.03
C GLU A 33 -10.41 -7.10 -16.77
N LYS A 34 -9.10 -7.29 -16.89
CA LYS A 34 -8.09 -6.21 -16.78
C LYS A 34 -8.27 -5.31 -15.55
N GLY A 35 -8.58 -5.89 -14.40
CA GLY A 35 -8.80 -5.15 -13.16
C GLY A 35 -10.18 -4.49 -13.02
N GLN A 36 -11.12 -4.78 -13.91
CA GLN A 36 -12.51 -4.34 -13.82
C GLN A 36 -13.40 -5.49 -13.36
N LEU A 37 -14.26 -5.22 -12.37
CA LEU A 37 -15.36 -6.08 -11.98
C LEU A 37 -16.62 -5.52 -12.63
N ILE A 38 -17.24 -6.32 -13.49
CA ILE A 38 -18.52 -5.98 -14.13
C ILE A 38 -19.59 -6.88 -13.52
N VAL A 39 -20.64 -6.29 -12.99
CA VAL A 39 -21.80 -6.99 -12.45
C VAL A 39 -23.02 -6.56 -13.24
N ASN A 40 -23.64 -7.52 -13.93
CA ASN A 40 -24.86 -7.30 -14.72
C ASN A 40 -26.10 -7.77 -13.94
N HIS A 41 -27.25 -7.32 -14.38
CA HIS A 41 -28.57 -7.74 -13.89
C HIS A 41 -28.80 -7.45 -12.40
N LEU A 42 -28.18 -6.38 -11.86
CA LEU A 42 -28.56 -5.89 -10.56
C LEU A 42 -29.94 -5.21 -10.63
N GLU A 43 -30.81 -5.56 -9.70
CA GLU A 43 -32.12 -4.93 -9.56
C GLU A 43 -31.99 -3.46 -9.12
N VAL A 44 -33.09 -2.72 -9.27
CA VAL A 44 -33.20 -1.36 -8.70
C VAL A 44 -33.06 -1.44 -7.18
N GLY A 45 -32.15 -0.65 -6.63
CA GLY A 45 -31.94 -0.66 -5.19
C GLY A 45 -30.62 -0.03 -4.74
N LYS A 46 -30.43 -0.02 -3.44
CA LYS A 46 -29.19 0.46 -2.80
C LYS A 46 -28.30 -0.71 -2.44
N TYR A 47 -27.03 -0.56 -2.76
CA TYR A 47 -26.02 -1.59 -2.61
C TYR A 47 -24.78 -1.05 -1.91
N ASN A 48 -24.07 -1.95 -1.27
CA ASN A 48 -22.69 -1.73 -0.81
C ASN A 48 -21.75 -2.68 -1.55
N LEU A 49 -20.71 -2.13 -2.15
CA LEU A 49 -19.59 -2.91 -2.61
C LEU A 49 -18.57 -2.99 -1.49
N GLU A 50 -18.33 -4.19 -0.99
CA GLU A 50 -17.35 -4.44 0.07
C GLU A 50 -16.17 -5.23 -0.46
N GLU A 51 -14.97 -4.68 -0.29
CA GLU A 51 -13.74 -5.41 -0.52
C GLU A 51 -13.40 -6.21 0.73
N VAL A 52 -13.39 -7.53 0.62
CA VAL A 52 -13.11 -8.44 1.75
C VAL A 52 -11.65 -8.87 1.82
N LYS A 53 -10.91 -8.73 0.73
CA LYS A 53 -9.47 -9.05 0.65
C LYS A 53 -8.84 -8.26 -0.49
N ALA A 54 -7.76 -7.54 -0.19
CA ALA A 54 -6.91 -6.93 -1.20
C ALA A 54 -6.14 -8.00 -2.00
N PRO A 55 -5.65 -7.67 -3.22
CA PRO A 55 -4.67 -8.48 -3.93
C PRO A 55 -3.41 -8.71 -3.09
N ASP A 56 -2.67 -9.76 -3.41
CA ASP A 56 -1.35 -9.97 -2.83
C ASP A 56 -0.45 -8.75 -3.16
N ASN A 57 0.35 -8.29 -2.22
CA ASN A 57 1.17 -7.08 -2.29
C ASN A 57 0.39 -5.74 -2.30
N ALA A 58 -0.86 -5.75 -1.88
CA ALA A 58 -1.66 -4.53 -1.69
C ALA A 58 -2.44 -4.60 -0.39
N GLU A 59 -2.78 -3.44 0.16
CA GLU A 59 -3.60 -3.30 1.36
C GLU A 59 -4.90 -2.56 1.07
N MET A 60 -5.97 -2.97 1.74
CA MET A 60 -7.27 -2.28 1.64
C MET A 60 -7.19 -0.92 2.31
N ILE A 61 -7.72 0.08 1.64
CA ILE A 61 -7.91 1.41 2.22
C ILE A 61 -9.23 1.40 2.98
N GLU A 62 -9.20 1.48 4.32
CA GLU A 62 -10.39 1.36 5.17
C GLU A 62 -11.56 2.29 4.74
N LYS A 63 -11.26 3.52 4.32
CA LYS A 63 -12.28 4.45 3.82
C LYS A 63 -12.96 4.03 2.52
N GLN A 64 -12.37 3.10 1.79
CA GLN A 64 -12.89 2.58 0.52
C GLN A 64 -13.36 1.13 0.62
N LYS A 65 -13.18 0.49 1.79
CA LYS A 65 -13.57 -0.88 2.04
C LYS A 65 -15.04 -1.12 1.75
N ILE A 66 -15.89 -0.15 2.12
CA ILE A 66 -17.33 -0.19 1.81
C ILE A 66 -17.66 1.02 0.94
N THR A 67 -18.08 0.75 -0.28
CA THR A 67 -18.47 1.77 -1.25
C THR A 67 -19.95 1.65 -1.57
N PRO A 68 -20.79 2.57 -1.08
CA PRO A 68 -22.22 2.55 -1.37
C PRO A 68 -22.52 3.03 -2.79
N PHE A 69 -23.53 2.46 -3.42
CA PHE A 69 -24.05 2.90 -4.69
C PHE A 69 -25.54 2.57 -4.82
N GLU A 70 -26.20 3.13 -5.82
CA GLU A 70 -27.62 2.93 -6.08
C GLU A 70 -27.84 2.64 -7.56
N ILE A 71 -28.70 1.65 -7.83
CA ILE A 71 -29.22 1.38 -9.17
C ILE A 71 -30.61 2.01 -9.26
N LEU A 72 -30.75 2.95 -10.18
CA LEU A 72 -32.01 3.67 -10.38
C LEU A 72 -32.86 3.01 -11.47
N ALA A 73 -34.17 3.12 -11.33
CA ALA A 73 -35.12 2.66 -12.36
C ALA A 73 -34.83 3.39 -13.68
N ASN A 74 -34.86 2.64 -14.78
CA ASN A 74 -34.62 3.15 -16.15
C ASN A 74 -33.23 3.77 -16.38
N SER A 75 -32.27 3.55 -15.50
CA SER A 75 -30.89 3.95 -15.77
C SER A 75 -30.34 3.13 -16.94
N GLN A 76 -29.87 3.84 -17.99
CA GLN A 76 -29.21 3.24 -19.16
C GLN A 76 -27.68 3.37 -19.09
N THR A 77 -27.18 4.05 -18.07
CA THR A 77 -25.76 4.24 -17.83
C THR A 77 -25.27 3.32 -16.73
N PRO A 78 -24.16 2.60 -16.93
CA PRO A 78 -23.54 1.82 -15.87
C PRO A 78 -23.15 2.70 -14.67
N VAL A 79 -23.28 2.16 -13.47
CA VAL A 79 -22.75 2.80 -12.27
C VAL A 79 -21.29 2.37 -12.12
N GLU A 80 -20.36 3.31 -12.27
CA GLU A 80 -18.94 3.03 -12.12
C GLU A 80 -18.45 3.42 -10.72
N LYS A 81 -17.68 2.55 -10.10
CA LYS A 81 -17.00 2.79 -8.84
C LYS A 81 -15.54 2.36 -8.96
N THR A 82 -14.63 3.22 -8.55
CA THR A 82 -13.22 2.90 -8.50
C THR A 82 -12.83 2.64 -7.06
N ILE A 83 -12.32 1.44 -6.77
CA ILE A 83 -11.72 1.08 -5.50
C ILE A 83 -10.22 1.02 -5.71
N LYS A 84 -9.47 1.69 -4.84
CA LYS A 84 -8.01 1.70 -4.88
C LYS A 84 -7.49 0.92 -3.68
N ASN A 85 -6.49 0.12 -3.93
CA ASN A 85 -5.68 -0.48 -2.89
C ASN A 85 -4.35 0.25 -2.78
N ASP A 86 -3.79 0.25 -1.60
CA ASP A 86 -2.47 0.80 -1.36
C ASP A 86 -1.41 -0.22 -1.75
N THR A 87 -0.42 0.19 -2.53
CA THR A 87 0.67 -0.69 -2.98
C THR A 87 1.99 -0.12 -2.52
N SER A 88 2.77 -0.92 -1.79
CA SER A 88 4.14 -0.55 -1.45
C SER A 88 5.03 -0.72 -2.68
N LYS A 89 5.45 0.39 -3.27
CA LYS A 89 6.49 0.41 -4.29
C LYS A 89 7.81 0.82 -3.65
N VAL A 90 8.82 -0.02 -3.75
CA VAL A 90 10.19 0.29 -3.32
C VAL A 90 11.01 0.63 -4.55
N ASP A 91 11.73 1.74 -4.48
CA ASP A 91 12.69 2.19 -5.50
C ASP A 91 14.05 2.37 -4.84
N LYS A 92 15.13 1.90 -5.51
CA LYS A 92 16.51 2.11 -5.06
C LYS A 92 17.30 2.73 -6.20
N THR A 93 17.91 3.86 -5.95
CA THR A 93 18.65 4.64 -6.94
C THR A 93 20.02 5.07 -6.43
N THR A 94 20.88 5.44 -7.35
CA THR A 94 22.20 6.06 -7.10
C THR A 94 22.25 7.41 -7.80
N PRO A 95 21.63 8.46 -7.24
CA PRO A 95 21.41 9.74 -7.94
C PRO A 95 22.70 10.41 -8.44
N GLN A 96 23.81 10.17 -7.75
CA GLN A 96 25.09 10.81 -8.08
C GLN A 96 25.85 10.12 -9.22
N LEU A 97 25.59 8.82 -9.46
CA LEU A 97 26.37 8.09 -10.46
C LEU A 97 25.96 8.43 -11.89
N ASN A 98 24.69 8.66 -12.12
CA ASN A 98 24.14 9.00 -13.44
C ASN A 98 24.75 8.15 -14.57
N GLY A 99 24.93 6.83 -14.32
CA GLY A 99 25.53 5.88 -15.26
C GLY A 99 27.08 5.91 -15.34
N LYS A 100 27.76 6.57 -14.41
CA LYS A 100 29.22 6.57 -14.33
C LYS A 100 29.71 5.37 -13.53
N ASP A 101 30.88 4.85 -13.94
CA ASP A 101 31.62 3.87 -13.16
C ASP A 101 32.23 4.52 -11.92
N VAL A 102 32.42 3.72 -10.88
CA VAL A 102 33.10 4.10 -9.64
C VAL A 102 34.37 3.31 -9.46
N ALA A 103 35.39 3.95 -8.89
CA ALA A 103 36.61 3.28 -8.53
C ALA A 103 36.50 2.55 -7.20
N ILE A 104 37.32 1.52 -7.00
CA ILE A 104 37.40 0.80 -5.73
C ILE A 104 37.76 1.77 -4.59
N GLY A 105 36.97 1.78 -3.53
CA GLY A 105 37.15 2.65 -2.36
C GLY A 105 36.44 4.01 -2.45
N GLU A 106 35.77 4.30 -3.56
CA GLU A 106 34.88 5.48 -3.62
C GLU A 106 33.57 5.24 -2.87
N LYS A 107 33.08 6.32 -2.24
CA LYS A 107 31.76 6.29 -1.60
C LYS A 107 30.67 6.54 -2.62
N ILE A 108 29.63 5.72 -2.56
CA ILE A 108 28.46 5.80 -3.42
C ILE A 108 27.27 6.14 -2.54
N GLN A 109 26.55 7.21 -2.88
CA GLN A 109 25.30 7.52 -2.22
C GLN A 109 24.15 6.76 -2.86
N TYR A 110 23.37 6.09 -2.04
CA TYR A 110 22.13 5.43 -2.41
C TYR A 110 20.92 6.16 -1.82
N GLU A 111 19.83 6.04 -2.52
CA GLU A 111 18.52 6.49 -2.06
C GLU A 111 17.53 5.33 -2.21
N ILE A 112 16.91 4.91 -1.11
CA ILE A 112 15.79 3.97 -1.10
C ILE A 112 14.53 4.76 -0.79
N SER A 113 13.52 4.63 -1.62
CA SER A 113 12.22 5.25 -1.39
C SER A 113 11.09 4.23 -1.42
N VAL A 114 10.10 4.41 -0.55
CA VAL A 114 8.92 3.57 -0.45
C VAL A 114 7.70 4.43 -0.20
N ASN A 115 6.57 4.05 -0.79
CA ASN A 115 5.31 4.73 -0.51
C ASN A 115 4.86 4.46 0.93
N ILE A 116 4.44 5.52 1.62
CA ILE A 116 3.80 5.43 2.92
C ILE A 116 2.33 5.07 2.69
N PRO A 117 1.80 4.01 3.31
CA PRO A 117 0.39 3.65 3.19
C PRO A 117 -0.55 4.79 3.50
N LEU A 118 -1.64 4.94 2.74
CA LEU A 118 -2.67 5.95 3.01
C LEU A 118 -3.31 5.77 4.39
N GLY A 119 -3.41 4.52 4.85
CA GLY A 119 -3.93 4.16 6.17
C GLY A 119 -2.90 4.12 7.29
N ILE A 120 -1.69 4.69 7.11
CA ILE A 120 -0.59 4.55 8.07
C ILE A 120 -0.94 5.00 9.50
N ALA A 121 -1.88 5.93 9.63
CA ALA A 121 -2.39 6.43 10.91
C ALA A 121 -3.71 5.78 11.34
N ASP A 122 -4.21 4.78 10.61
CA ASP A 122 -5.46 4.10 10.94
C ASP A 122 -5.32 3.28 12.24
N LYS A 123 -6.45 3.11 12.91
CA LYS A 123 -6.54 2.36 14.17
C LYS A 123 -7.55 1.23 14.07
N GLU A 124 -7.24 0.13 14.73
CA GLU A 124 -8.19 -0.93 15.05
C GLU A 124 -8.59 -0.79 16.54
N GLY A 125 -9.78 -0.25 16.77
CA GLY A 125 -10.19 0.18 18.10
C GLY A 125 -9.32 1.33 18.61
N THR A 126 -8.57 1.10 19.68
CA THR A 126 -7.64 2.09 20.27
C THR A 126 -6.19 1.91 19.83
N GLN A 127 -5.86 0.81 19.15
CA GLN A 127 -4.49 0.48 18.76
C GLN A 127 -4.20 0.93 17.33
N ASN A 128 -2.95 1.29 17.06
CA ASN A 128 -2.50 1.61 15.71
C ASN A 128 -2.51 0.32 14.85
N LYS A 129 -3.06 0.40 13.66
CA LYS A 129 -3.08 -0.70 12.69
C LYS A 129 -1.65 -1.09 12.29
N TYR A 130 -0.79 -0.12 12.07
CA TYR A 130 0.61 -0.33 11.73
C TYR A 130 1.49 -0.17 12.96
N THR A 131 2.11 -1.26 13.38
CA THR A 131 3.04 -1.30 14.52
C THR A 131 4.47 -1.51 14.08
N THR A 132 4.70 -1.71 12.79
CA THR A 132 6.02 -1.96 12.21
C THR A 132 6.09 -1.31 10.82
N PHE A 133 7.15 -0.53 10.59
CA PHE A 133 7.50 0.00 9.27
C PHE A 133 9.02 -0.08 9.13
N LYS A 134 9.48 -0.93 8.20
CA LYS A 134 10.92 -1.23 8.04
C LYS A 134 11.32 -1.17 6.58
N LEU A 135 12.52 -0.65 6.33
CA LEU A 135 13.25 -0.81 5.08
C LEU A 135 14.39 -1.80 5.32
N ILE A 136 14.46 -2.84 4.50
CA ILE A 136 15.52 -3.84 4.56
C ILE A 136 16.29 -3.74 3.26
N ASP A 137 17.57 -3.45 3.35
CA ASP A 137 18.49 -3.46 2.22
C ASP A 137 19.47 -4.63 2.28
N THR A 138 19.75 -5.20 1.13
CA THR A 138 20.82 -6.17 0.94
C THR A 138 21.71 -5.70 -0.21
N HIS A 139 23.01 -5.75 -0.01
CA HIS A 139 24.00 -5.32 -1.00
C HIS A 139 24.99 -6.44 -1.30
N ASP A 140 25.75 -6.29 -2.38
CA ASP A 140 26.83 -7.18 -2.72
C ASP A 140 27.92 -7.16 -1.63
N ALA A 141 28.61 -8.29 -1.43
CA ALA A 141 29.68 -8.43 -0.44
C ALA A 141 30.90 -7.51 -0.72
N ALA A 142 31.01 -6.99 -1.93
CA ALA A 142 32.02 -6.00 -2.29
C ALA A 142 31.73 -4.59 -1.78
N LEU A 143 30.49 -4.35 -1.29
CA LEU A 143 30.07 -3.07 -0.73
C LEU A 143 30.06 -3.15 0.80
N THR A 144 30.38 -2.04 1.43
CA THR A 144 30.27 -1.89 2.88
C THR A 144 29.34 -0.72 3.18
N PHE A 145 28.38 -0.94 4.05
CA PHE A 145 27.53 0.14 4.53
C PHE A 145 28.36 1.09 5.41
N ASP A 146 28.33 2.38 5.08
CA ASP A 146 28.95 3.39 5.91
C ASP A 146 27.99 3.82 7.01
N ASN A 147 28.11 3.19 8.17
CA ASN A 147 27.25 3.45 9.34
C ASN A 147 27.73 4.67 10.14
N ASP A 148 28.26 5.69 9.47
CA ASP A 148 28.59 6.95 10.11
C ASP A 148 27.33 7.85 10.12
N SER A 149 26.77 8.06 11.29
CA SER A 149 25.61 8.97 11.50
C SER A 149 26.04 10.45 11.63
N SER A 150 27.31 10.74 11.46
CA SER A 150 27.86 12.10 11.54
C SER A 150 28.71 12.40 10.32
N GLY A 151 28.72 13.63 9.85
CA GLY A 151 29.59 14.08 8.76
C GLY A 151 28.90 14.17 7.38
N THR A 152 29.71 14.34 6.34
CA THR A 152 29.26 14.70 4.99
C THR A 152 28.43 13.60 4.30
N TYR A 153 28.60 12.36 4.71
CA TYR A 153 27.92 11.18 4.16
C TYR A 153 27.03 10.47 5.17
N ALA A 154 26.61 11.21 6.21
CA ALA A 154 25.68 10.67 7.19
C ALA A 154 24.37 10.22 6.52
N TYR A 155 23.90 9.04 6.94
CA TYR A 155 22.59 8.58 6.48
C TYR A 155 21.47 9.38 7.14
N ALA A 156 20.36 9.53 6.43
CA ALA A 156 19.18 10.22 6.95
C ALA A 156 17.89 9.61 6.41
N LEU A 157 16.84 9.65 7.22
CA LEU A 157 15.49 9.22 6.86
C LEU A 157 14.59 10.44 6.68
N TYR A 158 13.78 10.44 5.62
CA TYR A 158 12.90 11.55 5.27
C TYR A 158 11.46 11.09 5.07
N ASP A 159 10.52 11.90 5.52
CA ASP A 159 9.11 11.85 5.14
C ASP A 159 8.86 12.94 4.09
N GLY A 160 8.78 12.55 2.83
CA GLY A 160 8.85 13.48 1.71
C GLY A 160 10.17 14.26 1.69
N ASN A 161 10.09 15.56 1.93
CA ASN A 161 11.27 16.45 2.03
C ASN A 161 11.65 16.79 3.48
N LYS A 162 10.92 16.29 4.46
CA LYS A 162 11.17 16.56 5.88
C LYS A 162 12.05 15.47 6.45
N GLU A 163 13.20 15.84 6.97
CA GLU A 163 14.06 14.93 7.71
C GLU A 163 13.39 14.47 9.01
N ILE A 164 13.45 13.17 9.26
CA ILE A 164 12.94 12.55 10.49
C ILE A 164 14.08 12.56 11.51
N ASP A 165 13.79 13.08 12.71
CA ASP A 165 14.75 13.09 13.81
C ASP A 165 15.27 11.66 14.08
N PRO A 166 16.59 11.44 14.20
CA PRO A 166 17.18 10.14 14.46
C PRO A 166 16.64 9.38 15.67
N VAL A 167 16.04 10.08 16.64
CA VAL A 167 15.37 9.44 17.78
C VAL A 167 14.14 8.61 17.37
N ASN A 168 13.56 8.86 16.19
CA ASN A 168 12.34 8.23 15.70
C ASN A 168 12.60 7.03 14.76
N TYR A 169 13.84 6.65 14.57
CA TYR A 169 14.19 5.44 13.81
C TYR A 169 15.51 4.86 14.28
N SER A 170 15.76 3.62 13.90
CA SER A 170 17.04 2.96 14.14
C SER A 170 17.54 2.30 12.86
N VAL A 171 18.87 2.26 12.71
CA VAL A 171 19.55 1.53 11.64
C VAL A 171 20.33 0.39 12.28
N THR A 172 20.06 -0.83 11.85
CA THR A 172 20.74 -2.03 12.35
C THR A 172 21.48 -2.69 11.21
N GLU A 173 22.80 -2.72 11.30
CA GLU A 173 23.67 -3.37 10.32
C GLU A 173 23.54 -4.89 10.39
N GLN A 174 23.65 -5.54 9.25
CA GLN A 174 23.62 -6.98 9.07
C GLN A 174 24.73 -7.41 8.12
N THR A 175 24.99 -8.70 8.02
CA THR A 175 25.92 -9.21 7.00
C THR A 175 25.40 -8.89 5.60
N ASN A 176 26.12 -8.06 4.85
CA ASN A 176 25.76 -7.59 3.50
C ASN A 176 24.40 -6.86 3.45
N GLY A 177 24.13 -6.00 4.43
CA GLY A 177 22.91 -5.20 4.43
C GLY A 177 22.66 -4.47 5.73
N PHE A 178 21.47 -3.87 5.81
CA PHE A 178 21.00 -3.19 7.01
C PHE A 178 19.47 -3.17 7.05
N THR A 179 18.93 -2.88 8.22
CA THR A 179 17.50 -2.63 8.42
C THR A 179 17.31 -1.25 9.04
N VAL A 180 16.50 -0.41 8.40
CA VAL A 180 15.98 0.83 8.99
C VAL A 180 14.61 0.53 9.58
N SER A 181 14.43 0.80 10.85
CA SER A 181 13.16 0.58 11.55
C SER A 181 12.64 1.91 12.09
N VAL A 182 11.43 2.30 11.68
CA VAL A 182 10.75 3.48 12.23
C VAL A 182 10.23 3.13 13.63
N ASP A 183 10.36 4.07 14.59
CA ASP A 183 9.80 3.88 15.94
C ASP A 183 8.29 3.65 15.86
N PRO A 184 7.73 2.62 16.50
CA PRO A 184 6.30 2.32 16.45
C PRO A 184 5.39 3.48 16.87
N ASN A 185 5.86 4.32 17.80
CA ASN A 185 5.09 5.50 18.25
C ASN A 185 5.12 6.64 17.23
N TYR A 186 6.15 6.66 16.37
CA TYR A 186 6.28 7.66 15.32
C TYR A 186 5.54 7.28 14.04
N ILE A 187 5.33 5.98 13.77
CA ILE A 187 4.65 5.48 12.55
C ILE A 187 3.36 6.26 12.23
N PRO A 188 2.44 6.51 13.19
CA PRO A 188 1.19 7.23 12.89
C PRO A 188 1.39 8.72 12.51
N SER A 189 2.60 9.25 12.71
CA SER A 189 2.94 10.64 12.39
C SER A 189 3.49 10.79 10.96
N LEU A 190 3.75 9.69 10.27
CA LEU A 190 4.17 9.70 8.87
C LEU A 190 3.04 10.24 7.98
N THR A 191 3.43 10.89 6.88
CA THR A 191 2.47 11.50 5.93
C THR A 191 1.75 10.41 5.13
N PRO A 192 0.42 10.20 5.32
CA PRO A 192 -0.34 9.21 4.57
C PRO A 192 -0.24 9.43 3.06
N GLY A 193 0.09 8.39 2.31
CA GLY A 193 0.28 8.46 0.87
C GLY A 193 1.52 9.21 0.40
N GLY A 194 2.37 9.63 1.34
CA GLY A 194 3.66 10.24 1.09
C GLY A 194 4.73 9.23 0.68
N THR A 195 5.98 9.66 0.70
CA THR A 195 7.14 8.81 0.40
C THR A 195 8.12 8.84 1.57
N LEU A 196 8.41 7.68 2.12
CA LEU A 196 9.54 7.52 3.04
C LEU A 196 10.80 7.29 2.23
N LYS A 197 11.85 8.04 2.51
CA LYS A 197 13.11 8.00 1.79
C LYS A 197 14.28 7.87 2.75
N PHE A 198 15.14 6.87 2.51
CA PHE A 198 16.40 6.69 3.23
C PHE A 198 17.57 6.97 2.30
N VAL A 199 18.40 7.90 2.69
CA VAL A 199 19.62 8.30 1.96
C VAL A 199 20.82 7.82 2.77
N TYR A 200 21.78 7.15 2.14
CA TYR A 200 22.96 6.59 2.81
C TYR A 200 24.14 6.45 1.86
#